data_e4a4586d989a3dc1330bffe80fe6aa3b
#
_entry.id   e4a4586d989a3dc1330bffe80fe6aa3b
#
_cell.length_a   1.000
_cell.length_b   1.000
_cell.length_c   1.000
_cell.angle_alpha   90.00
_cell.angle_beta   90.00
_cell.angle_gamma   90.00
#
_symmetry.space_group_name_H-M   'P 1'
#
loop_
_entity.id
_entity.type
_entity.pdbx_description
1 polymer ?
#
loop_
_entity_poly.entity_id
_entity_poly.type
_entity_poly.pdbx_seq_one_letter_code
_entity_poly.pdbx_strand_id
1 'polypeptide(L)' 'MITKNKYFLKKEFATRYRVSTSTIERWVCDKNLPPPIRIGPNRILWDMQEIRDWERSRKESR' A
#
# COMPACT_ATOMS: atom_id res chain seq x y z
N MET A 1 -18.87 -0.29 -13.73
CA MET A 1 -18.35 -0.27 -13.59
C MET A 1 -17.33 -0.40 -13.05
N ILE A 2 -16.83 -0.39 -13.04
CA ILE A 2 -15.99 -0.69 -12.58
C ILE A 2 -15.13 0.10 -12.16
N THR A 3 -14.70 0.31 -11.47
CA THR A 3 -13.98 1.13 -11.01
C THR A 3 -12.77 0.79 -11.03
N LYS A 4 -12.06 0.84 -11.53
CA LYS A 4 -10.89 0.42 -11.58
C LYS A 4 -10.03 1.17 -10.81
N ASN A 5 -8.98 0.94 -10.44
CA ASN A 5 -7.96 1.72 -9.83
C ASN A 5 -8.26 2.26 -8.50
N LYS A 6 -9.01 1.58 -7.72
CA LYS A 6 -9.20 1.97 -6.37
C LYS A 6 -8.25 1.29 -5.43
N TYR A 7 -7.37 0.47 -5.93
CA TYR A 7 -6.45 -0.30 -5.10
C TYR A 7 -5.06 -0.26 -5.68
N PHE A 8 -4.08 -0.35 -4.82
CA PHE A 8 -2.70 -0.49 -5.26
C PHE A 8 -2.26 -1.91 -5.05
N LEU A 9 -1.67 -2.51 -6.06
CA LEU A 9 -1.02 -3.79 -5.89
C LEU A 9 0.34 -3.55 -5.27
N LYS A 10 0.91 -4.59 -4.67
CA LYS A 10 2.22 -4.47 -4.04
C LYS A 10 3.24 -3.90 -5.03
N LYS A 11 3.21 -4.39 -6.24
CA LYS A 11 4.12 -3.96 -7.26
C LYS A 11 3.95 -2.49 -7.60
N GLU A 12 2.71 -2.06 -7.68
CA GLU A 12 2.42 -0.67 -7.98
C GLU A 12 2.85 0.24 -6.86
N PHE A 13 2.65 -0.24 -5.65
CA PHE A 13 3.02 0.53 -4.48
C PHE A 13 4.53 0.71 -4.42
N ALA A 14 5.26 -0.35 -4.75
CA ALA A 14 6.71 -0.29 -4.77
C ALA A 14 7.18 0.70 -5.82
N THR A 15 6.55 0.69 -6.97
CA THR A 15 6.91 1.62 -8.02
C THR A 15 6.63 3.06 -7.61
N ARG A 16 5.53 3.26 -6.92
CA ARG A 16 5.15 4.59 -6.48
C ARG A 16 6.22 5.20 -5.58
N TYR A 17 6.83 4.38 -4.74
CA TYR A 17 7.85 4.87 -3.82
C TYR A 17 9.26 4.58 -4.28
N ARG A 18 9.39 3.99 -5.46
CA ARG A 18 10.69 3.69 -6.03
C ARG A 18 11.52 2.78 -5.16
N VAL A 19 10.88 1.76 -4.63
CA VAL A 19 11.57 0.77 -3.81
C VAL A 19 11.23 -0.60 -4.35
N SER A 20 11.89 -1.61 -3.86
CA SER A 20 11.59 -2.97 -4.30
C SER A 20 10.38 -3.50 -3.55
N THR A 21 9.79 -4.56 -4.08
CA THR A 21 8.66 -5.17 -3.41
C THR A 21 9.09 -5.78 -2.08
N SER A 22 10.35 -6.20 -1.98
CA SER A 22 10.87 -6.70 -0.72
C SER A 22 10.81 -5.63 0.35
N THR A 23 11.12 -4.41 -0.03
CA THR A 23 11.04 -3.30 0.92
C THR A 23 9.62 -3.09 1.39
N ILE A 24 8.66 -3.21 0.47
CA ILE A 24 7.26 -3.06 0.84
C ILE A 24 6.88 -4.15 1.84
N GLU A 25 7.30 -5.37 1.60
CA GLU A 25 6.99 -6.47 2.49
C GLU A 25 7.57 -6.23 3.88
N ARG A 26 8.76 -5.69 3.93
CA ARG A 26 9.38 -5.39 5.19
C ARG A 26 8.62 -4.31 5.94
N TRP A 27 8.19 -3.29 5.22
CA TRP A 27 7.42 -2.22 5.84
C TRP A 27 6.10 -2.73 6.40
N VAL A 28 5.50 -3.71 5.71
CA VAL A 28 4.27 -4.31 6.22
C VAL A 28 4.57 -5.07 7.51
N CYS A 29 5.65 -5.81 7.54
CA CYS A 29 6.03 -6.54 8.74
C CYS A 29 6.30 -5.61 9.90
N ASP A 30 6.88 -4.47 9.61
CA ASP A 30 7.21 -3.50 10.65
C ASP A 30 6.03 -2.63 11.02
N LYS A 31 4.90 -2.86 10.38
CA LYS A 31 3.69 -2.09 10.62
C LYS A 31 3.86 -0.62 10.31
N ASN A 32 4.71 -0.34 9.36
CA ASN A 32 4.89 1.01 8.90
C ASN A 32 3.90 1.41 7.83
N LEU A 33 3.15 0.47 7.33
CA LEU A 33 2.14 0.72 6.33
C LEU A 33 0.77 0.32 6.85
N PRO A 34 -0.28 0.85 6.27
CA PRO A 34 -1.62 0.39 6.63
C PRO A 34 -1.74 -1.09 6.29
N PRO A 35 -2.62 -1.81 6.97
CA PRO A 35 -2.76 -3.23 6.72
C PRO A 35 -3.26 -3.49 5.31
N PRO A 36 -2.67 -4.45 4.61
CA PRO A 36 -3.12 -4.76 3.26
C PRO A 36 -4.36 -5.62 3.28
N ILE A 37 -5.05 -5.62 2.16
CA ILE A 37 -6.20 -6.49 1.97
C ILE A 37 -5.71 -7.74 1.28
N ARG A 38 -5.99 -8.88 1.85
CA ARG A 38 -5.59 -10.12 1.24
C ARG A 38 -6.69 -10.67 0.39
N ILE A 39 -6.43 -10.90 -0.86
CA ILE A 39 -7.45 -11.43 -1.74
C ILE A 39 -7.06 -12.78 -2.32
N GLY A 40 -5.98 -13.34 -1.87
CA GLY A 40 -5.57 -14.64 -2.35
C GLY A 40 -4.32 -15.05 -1.66
N PRO A 41 -3.83 -16.24 -1.97
CA PRO A 41 -2.67 -16.73 -1.26
C PRO A 41 -1.45 -15.84 -1.41
N ASN A 42 -1.29 -15.25 -2.57
CA ASN A 42 -0.14 -14.40 -2.79
C ASN A 42 -0.49 -13.03 -3.27
N ARG A 43 -1.75 -12.64 -3.09
CA ARG A 43 -2.14 -11.35 -3.58
C ARG A 43 -2.57 -10.46 -2.46
N ILE A 44 -1.94 -9.33 -2.34
CA ILE A 44 -2.35 -8.33 -1.37
C ILE A 44 -2.43 -7.01 -2.11
N LEU A 45 -3.30 -6.16 -1.61
CA LEU A 45 -3.40 -4.83 -2.17
C LEU A 45 -3.85 -3.88 -1.08
N TRP A 46 -3.81 -2.60 -1.38
CA TRP A 46 -4.17 -1.56 -0.43
C TRP A 46 -5.25 -0.70 -1.01
N ASP A 47 -6.17 -0.31 -0.17
CA ASP A 47 -7.20 0.63 -0.56
C ASP A 47 -6.53 1.99 -0.81
N MET A 48 -6.77 2.55 -1.97
CA MET A 48 -6.17 3.80 -2.35
C MET A 48 -6.50 4.92 -1.39
N GLN A 49 -7.73 4.92 -0.90
CA GLN A 49 -8.16 5.93 0.03
C GLN A 49 -7.39 5.82 1.34
N GLU A 50 -7.20 4.61 1.82
CA GLU A 50 -6.44 4.40 3.04
C GLU A 50 -5.00 4.87 2.89
N ILE A 51 -4.43 4.62 1.73
CA ILE A 51 -3.06 5.04 1.49
C ILE A 51 -2.96 6.55 1.46
N ARG A 52 -3.94 7.22 0.87
CA ARG A 52 -3.94 8.66 0.86
C ARG A 52 -4.04 9.23 2.26
N ASP A 53 -4.92 8.65 3.06
CA ASP A 53 -5.07 9.10 4.43
C ASP A 53 -3.81 8.87 5.23
N TRP A 54 -3.18 7.72 4.99
CA TRP A 54 -1.95 7.38 5.67
C TRP A 54 -0.83 8.36 5.28
N GLU A 55 -0.73 8.67 4.01
CA GLU A 55 0.30 9.58 3.54
C GLU A 55 0.09 10.97 4.13
N ARG A 56 -1.15 11.39 4.17
CA ARG A 56 -1.47 12.69 4.72
C ARG A 56 -1.10 12.77 6.20
N SER A 57 -1.42 11.70 6.91
CA SER A 57 -1.12 11.61 8.32
C SER A 57 0.39 11.71 8.56
N ARG A 58 1.16 11.03 7.74
CA ARG A 58 2.61 11.07 7.88
C ARG A 58 3.16 12.45 7.58
N LYS A 59 2.59 13.10 6.60
CA LYS A 59 3.03 14.42 6.27
C LYS A 59 2.74 15.39 7.38
N GLU A 60 1.61 15.25 7.99
CA GLU A 60 1.21 16.19 9.02
C GLU A 60 1.84 15.90 10.35
N SER A 61 2.34 14.73 10.56
CA SER A 61 2.88 14.44 11.85
C SER A 61 4.32 14.90 12.00
N ARG A 62 4.84 15.65 11.07
CA ARG A 62 6.16 16.14 11.25
C ARG A 62 6.16 17.32 12.16
#